data_46cbe6b92a0643035e6bbd042fa97d76
#
_entry.id   46cbe6b92a0643035e6bbd042fa97d76
#
_cell.length_a   1.000
_cell.length_b   1.000
_cell.length_c   1.000
_cell.angle_alpha   90.00
_cell.angle_beta   90.00
_cell.angle_gamma   90.00
#
_symmetry.space_group_name_H-M   'P 1'
#
loop_
_entity.id
_entity.type
_entity.pdbx_description
1 polymer ?
#
loop_
_entity_poly.entity_id
_entity_poly.type
_entity_poly.pdbx_seq_one_letter_code
_entity_poly.pdbx_strand_id
1 'polypeptide(L)'
;MILIYTHKITPRLRFVVRHLFRRIMGANAELTDSVDDFVKHAGPKLTYARQPLQSEFFIRSNELLFDRNIEPQDIHWRDWEGVPCFFELDARSSIPFDVFAASFFLLSRYEEYLPHQKDDLGRFRAIESVLSDRQGAMKRPLVDLWALKLKEALVEAFPGIGFKDREYKVNVILTAISAHKYSYRSVSRHIFESFIDLGKLRFTALSARFKTVILGHKDPYDNYLELHQPLGEMGVQLFPFFQYSRYDVNDRNVSWSKSKYGFFLKHINDYLEIGYLRSRLALEDVGLFKLELKKMQQLLHRPLHKVVLSEHRTLLPDAYQELVQEEVKEDFSMGYADVIGFRAATCTPFPFYDLGLEVEQPLRVYPICVSHEALRPLDVETVEKQLITIANEVKAVKGTFCLQLSNKYIQKMGIHSITRFVKAVV
;
A
#
# COMPACT_ATOMS: atom_id res chain seq x y z
N MET A 1 -22.87 -18.29 -7.22
CA MET A 1 -21.51 -18.82 -7.00
C MET A 1 -20.96 -19.23 -8.36
N ILE A 2 -19.72 -18.83 -8.67
CA ILE A 2 -19.04 -19.17 -9.95
C ILE A 2 -18.15 -20.36 -9.69
N LEU A 3 -18.24 -21.42 -10.52
CA LEU A 3 -17.36 -22.58 -10.44
C LEU A 3 -16.25 -22.48 -11.48
N ILE A 4 -15.00 -22.65 -11.06
CA ILE A 4 -13.82 -22.58 -11.91
C ILE A 4 -13.17 -23.96 -11.94
N TYR A 5 -13.21 -24.61 -13.09
CA TYR A 5 -12.45 -25.84 -13.31
C TYR A 5 -11.00 -25.55 -13.62
N THR A 6 -10.10 -26.31 -13.02
CA THR A 6 -8.67 -26.32 -13.34
C THR A 6 -8.10 -27.72 -13.19
N HIS A 7 -7.09 -28.07 -13.97
CA HIS A 7 -6.44 -29.39 -13.89
C HIS A 7 -5.66 -29.62 -12.60
N LYS A 8 -5.32 -28.55 -11.87
CA LYS A 8 -4.61 -28.59 -10.59
C LYS A 8 -4.90 -27.34 -9.78
N ILE A 9 -5.30 -27.51 -8.54
CA ILE A 9 -5.56 -26.40 -7.64
C ILE A 9 -4.27 -26.07 -6.86
N THR A 10 -3.69 -24.89 -7.13
CA THR A 10 -2.46 -24.40 -6.49
C THR A 10 -2.73 -23.28 -5.50
N PRO A 11 -1.83 -23.01 -4.54
CA PRO A 11 -1.92 -21.83 -3.67
C PRO A 11 -1.94 -20.51 -4.46
N ARG A 12 -1.10 -20.39 -5.52
CA ARG A 12 -1.04 -19.22 -6.41
C ARG A 12 -2.40 -18.93 -7.05
N LEU A 13 -3.04 -19.96 -7.61
CA LEU A 13 -4.35 -19.84 -8.25
C LEU A 13 -5.44 -19.48 -7.22
N ARG A 14 -5.45 -20.12 -6.04
CA ARG A 14 -6.40 -19.79 -4.97
C ARG A 14 -6.29 -18.33 -4.54
N PHE A 15 -5.08 -17.84 -4.38
CA PHE A 15 -4.80 -16.46 -3.98
C PHE A 15 -5.39 -15.46 -4.98
N VAL A 16 -5.05 -15.60 -6.27
CA VAL A 16 -5.48 -14.64 -7.29
C VAL A 16 -6.98 -14.72 -7.55
N VAL A 17 -7.57 -15.91 -7.63
CA VAL A 17 -9.02 -16.07 -7.78
C VAL A 17 -9.77 -15.42 -6.62
N ARG A 18 -9.34 -15.66 -5.38
CA ARG A 18 -9.94 -15.01 -4.21
C ARG A 18 -9.82 -13.48 -4.26
N HIS A 19 -8.68 -12.96 -4.74
CA HIS A 19 -8.50 -11.52 -4.86
C HIS A 19 -9.42 -10.91 -5.92
N LEU A 20 -9.41 -11.44 -7.14
CA LEU A 20 -10.20 -10.89 -8.24
C LEU A 20 -11.71 -11.03 -7.96
N PHE A 21 -12.20 -12.23 -7.64
CA PHE A 21 -13.62 -12.46 -7.47
C PHE A 21 -14.17 -11.88 -6.17
N ARG A 22 -13.57 -12.24 -5.03
CA ARG A 22 -14.15 -11.87 -3.74
C ARG A 22 -13.85 -10.42 -3.34
N ARG A 23 -12.58 -9.96 -3.53
CA ARG A 23 -12.15 -8.63 -3.04
C ARG A 23 -12.47 -7.51 -4.03
N ILE A 24 -12.33 -7.77 -5.34
CA ILE A 24 -12.57 -6.76 -6.37
C ILE A 24 -14.00 -6.83 -6.91
N MET A 25 -14.41 -7.97 -7.44
CA MET A 25 -15.73 -8.12 -8.08
C MET A 25 -16.89 -8.29 -7.10
N GLY A 26 -16.62 -8.66 -5.84
CA GLY A 26 -17.67 -8.91 -4.85
C GLY A 26 -18.51 -10.17 -5.10
N ALA A 27 -17.93 -11.20 -5.72
CA ALA A 27 -18.55 -12.48 -6.02
C ALA A 27 -17.83 -13.64 -5.33
N ASN A 28 -18.54 -14.73 -5.08
CA ASN A 28 -17.93 -15.97 -4.62
C ASN A 28 -17.58 -16.85 -5.82
N ALA A 29 -16.32 -17.28 -5.89
CA ALA A 29 -15.82 -18.26 -6.84
C ALA A 29 -15.16 -19.43 -6.10
N GLU A 30 -15.38 -20.61 -6.58
CA GLU A 30 -14.79 -21.87 -6.07
C GLU A 30 -14.01 -22.58 -7.16
N LEU A 31 -12.91 -23.21 -6.76
CA LEU A 31 -12.05 -23.99 -7.64
C LEU A 31 -12.38 -25.47 -7.50
N THR A 32 -12.47 -26.17 -8.63
CA THR A 32 -12.60 -27.63 -8.68
C THR A 32 -11.60 -28.21 -9.68
N ASP A 33 -11.08 -29.40 -9.39
CA ASP A 33 -10.31 -30.25 -10.31
C ASP A 33 -11.12 -31.48 -10.75
N SER A 34 -12.38 -31.59 -10.30
CA SER A 34 -13.34 -32.64 -10.70
C SER A 34 -14.15 -32.18 -11.90
N VAL A 35 -13.99 -32.88 -13.01
CA VAL A 35 -14.80 -32.68 -14.22
C VAL A 35 -16.29 -32.99 -13.94
N ASP A 36 -16.56 -34.02 -13.13
CA ASP A 36 -17.93 -34.40 -12.79
C ASP A 36 -18.68 -33.28 -12.02
N ASP A 37 -18.01 -32.65 -11.05
CA ASP A 37 -18.60 -31.55 -10.30
C ASP A 37 -18.83 -30.33 -11.21
N PHE A 38 -17.88 -30.08 -12.12
CA PHE A 38 -17.99 -29.00 -13.08
C PHE A 38 -19.14 -29.20 -14.05
N VAL A 39 -19.32 -30.42 -14.58
CA VAL A 39 -20.42 -30.75 -15.48
C VAL A 39 -21.77 -30.62 -14.77
N LYS A 40 -21.90 -31.16 -13.57
CA LYS A 40 -23.14 -31.11 -12.76
C LYS A 40 -23.54 -29.72 -12.31
N HIS A 41 -22.59 -28.77 -12.28
CA HIS A 41 -22.86 -27.41 -11.83
C HIS A 41 -23.75 -26.65 -12.82
N ALA A 42 -24.93 -26.27 -12.40
CA ALA A 42 -25.90 -25.57 -13.25
C ALA A 42 -25.71 -24.03 -13.30
N GLY A 43 -24.85 -23.48 -12.42
CA GLY A 43 -24.59 -22.04 -12.33
C GLY A 43 -23.50 -21.57 -13.30
N PRO A 44 -23.09 -20.28 -13.20
CA PRO A 44 -21.97 -19.73 -13.95
C PRO A 44 -20.70 -20.52 -13.71
N LYS A 45 -20.00 -20.89 -14.79
CA LYS A 45 -18.79 -21.70 -14.73
C LYS A 45 -17.80 -21.35 -15.83
N LEU A 46 -16.52 -21.47 -15.52
CA LEU A 46 -15.44 -21.25 -16.48
C LEU A 46 -14.34 -22.28 -16.30
N THR A 47 -13.61 -22.53 -17.37
CA THR A 47 -12.43 -23.40 -17.37
C THR A 47 -11.16 -22.57 -17.40
N TYR A 48 -10.25 -22.85 -16.47
CA TYR A 48 -8.88 -22.34 -16.45
C TYR A 48 -7.89 -23.51 -16.56
N ALA A 49 -7.54 -23.85 -17.78
CA ALA A 49 -6.72 -25.02 -18.10
C ALA A 49 -5.96 -24.82 -19.43
N ARG A 50 -5.13 -25.77 -19.82
CA ARG A 50 -4.43 -25.73 -21.12
C ARG A 50 -5.37 -25.85 -22.31
N GLN A 51 -6.54 -26.53 -22.15
CA GLN A 51 -7.56 -26.73 -23.17
C GLN A 51 -8.95 -26.63 -22.52
N PRO A 52 -9.98 -26.19 -23.27
CA PRO A 52 -11.36 -26.22 -22.81
C PRO A 52 -11.87 -27.64 -22.64
N LEU A 53 -12.88 -27.84 -21.82
CA LEU A 53 -13.60 -29.10 -21.69
C LEU A 53 -14.63 -29.28 -22.83
N GLN A 54 -15.35 -28.20 -23.15
CA GLN A 54 -16.36 -28.12 -24.23
C GLN A 54 -16.42 -26.72 -24.81
N SER A 55 -17.57 -26.04 -24.71
CA SER A 55 -17.84 -24.70 -25.24
C SER A 55 -18.10 -23.65 -24.13
N GLU A 56 -17.61 -23.91 -22.94
CA GLU A 56 -17.74 -23.02 -21.79
C GLU A 56 -16.86 -21.76 -21.90
N PHE A 57 -17.07 -20.79 -21.01
CA PHE A 57 -16.13 -19.66 -20.85
C PHE A 57 -14.76 -20.20 -20.49
N PHE A 58 -13.80 -19.98 -21.35
CA PHE A 58 -12.48 -20.59 -21.27
C PHE A 58 -11.36 -19.55 -21.21
N ILE A 59 -10.44 -19.72 -20.29
CA ILE A 59 -9.19 -18.97 -20.20
C ILE A 59 -8.05 -20.00 -20.23
N ARG A 60 -7.21 -19.94 -21.24
CA ARG A 60 -6.02 -20.78 -21.31
C ARG A 60 -5.05 -20.41 -20.20
N SER A 61 -4.62 -21.41 -19.45
CA SER A 61 -3.76 -21.20 -18.30
C SER A 61 -2.29 -21.04 -18.68
N ASN A 62 -1.62 -20.09 -18.02
CA ASN A 62 -0.16 -19.94 -18.01
C ASN A 62 0.46 -20.83 -16.93
N GLU A 63 1.65 -21.36 -17.19
CA GLU A 63 2.38 -22.24 -16.26
C GLU A 63 2.80 -21.54 -14.96
N LEU A 64 2.92 -20.21 -14.96
CA LEU A 64 3.27 -19.43 -13.78
C LEU A 64 2.47 -19.78 -12.53
N LEU A 65 1.19 -20.11 -12.67
CA LEU A 65 0.31 -20.46 -11.56
C LEU A 65 0.42 -21.92 -11.09
N PHE A 66 1.12 -22.76 -11.85
CA PHE A 66 1.25 -24.21 -11.57
C PHE A 66 2.66 -24.62 -11.18
N ASP A 67 3.65 -23.83 -11.59
CA ASP A 67 5.04 -24.00 -11.21
C ASP A 67 5.31 -23.34 -9.85
N ARG A 68 6.35 -23.81 -9.15
CA ARG A 68 6.87 -23.20 -7.90
C ARG A 68 8.17 -22.45 -8.10
N ASN A 69 8.82 -22.64 -9.24
CA ASN A 69 10.05 -21.94 -9.56
C ASN A 69 9.79 -20.43 -9.70
N ILE A 70 10.79 -19.65 -9.35
CA ILE A 70 10.82 -18.19 -9.56
C ILE A 70 11.82 -17.93 -10.67
N GLU A 71 11.32 -17.82 -11.89
CA GLU A 71 12.13 -17.64 -13.11
C GLU A 71 11.68 -16.40 -13.86
N PRO A 72 12.58 -15.74 -14.60
CA PRO A 72 12.22 -14.61 -15.47
C PRO A 72 11.05 -14.99 -16.39
N GLN A 73 10.09 -14.08 -16.49
CA GLN A 73 8.92 -14.26 -17.35
C GLN A 73 9.06 -13.33 -18.57
N ASP A 74 8.69 -13.83 -19.72
CA ASP A 74 8.68 -13.05 -20.97
C ASP A 74 7.42 -12.19 -21.03
N ILE A 75 7.59 -10.90 -20.83
CA ILE A 75 6.48 -9.94 -20.72
C ILE A 75 6.38 -9.13 -22.01
N HIS A 76 5.35 -9.45 -22.80
CA HIS A 76 4.97 -8.69 -23.99
C HIS A 76 3.68 -7.94 -23.76
N TRP A 77 3.75 -6.61 -23.77
CA TRP A 77 2.60 -5.76 -23.57
C TRP A 77 1.65 -5.76 -24.78
N ARG A 78 0.37 -5.90 -24.49
CA ARG A 78 -0.76 -5.79 -25.41
C ARG A 78 -1.77 -4.79 -24.87
N ASP A 79 -2.82 -4.58 -25.62
CA ASP A 79 -3.93 -3.73 -25.21
C ASP A 79 -5.24 -4.51 -25.28
N TRP A 80 -6.01 -4.47 -24.21
CA TRP A 80 -7.37 -4.98 -24.14
C TRP A 80 -8.34 -3.81 -24.01
N GLU A 81 -8.82 -3.28 -25.13
CA GLU A 81 -9.79 -2.17 -25.19
C GLU A 81 -9.36 -0.98 -24.33
N GLY A 82 -8.15 -0.49 -24.56
CA GLY A 82 -7.58 0.66 -23.86
C GLY A 82 -6.96 0.36 -22.49
N VAL A 83 -6.89 -0.92 -22.08
CA VAL A 83 -6.20 -1.33 -20.86
C VAL A 83 -4.98 -2.18 -21.20
N PRO A 84 -3.74 -1.76 -20.85
CA PRO A 84 -2.54 -2.55 -21.07
C PRO A 84 -2.64 -3.90 -20.35
N CYS A 85 -2.20 -4.98 -21.01
CA CYS A 85 -2.15 -6.33 -20.46
C CYS A 85 -0.96 -7.11 -21.03
N PHE A 86 -0.63 -8.26 -20.44
CA PHE A 86 0.43 -9.16 -20.87
C PHE A 86 0.03 -10.63 -20.60
N PHE A 87 0.83 -11.61 -21.06
CA PHE A 87 0.47 -13.03 -21.14
C PHE A 87 -0.67 -13.26 -22.12
N GLU A 88 -0.43 -12.85 -23.38
CA GLU A 88 -1.38 -12.99 -24.50
C GLU A 88 -1.83 -14.42 -24.69
N LEU A 89 -3.11 -14.59 -25.00
CA LEU A 89 -3.74 -15.87 -25.29
C LEU A 89 -4.22 -15.93 -26.75
N ASP A 90 -4.40 -17.16 -27.24
CA ASP A 90 -4.95 -17.40 -28.59
C ASP A 90 -6.48 -17.18 -28.62
N ALA A 91 -7.03 -17.13 -29.84
CA ALA A 91 -8.46 -16.87 -30.11
C ALA A 91 -9.42 -17.94 -29.55
N ARG A 92 -8.93 -19.05 -28.99
CA ARG A 92 -9.78 -20.04 -28.32
C ARG A 92 -10.19 -19.60 -26.92
N SER A 93 -9.42 -18.69 -26.32
CA SER A 93 -9.74 -18.12 -25.02
C SER A 93 -10.83 -17.05 -25.12
N SER A 94 -11.73 -17.01 -24.15
CA SER A 94 -12.83 -16.05 -24.07
C SER A 94 -12.37 -14.61 -23.82
N ILE A 95 -11.13 -14.42 -23.34
CA ILE A 95 -10.46 -13.13 -23.15
C ILE A 95 -9.04 -13.19 -23.73
N PRO A 96 -8.45 -12.03 -24.13
CA PRO A 96 -7.24 -12.03 -24.93
C PRO A 96 -5.93 -12.29 -24.16
N PHE A 97 -5.94 -12.38 -22.84
CA PHE A 97 -4.75 -12.62 -22.04
C PHE A 97 -5.08 -13.38 -20.76
N ASP A 98 -4.07 -13.97 -20.11
CA ASP A 98 -4.24 -14.66 -18.83
C ASP A 98 -4.32 -13.68 -17.68
N VAL A 99 -5.53 -13.25 -17.34
CA VAL A 99 -5.82 -12.31 -16.27
C VAL A 99 -5.39 -12.83 -14.89
N PHE A 100 -5.41 -14.16 -14.66
CA PHE A 100 -5.01 -14.75 -13.38
C PHE A 100 -3.50 -14.71 -13.21
N ALA A 101 -2.75 -15.16 -14.21
CA ALA A 101 -1.30 -15.15 -14.18
C ALA A 101 -0.74 -13.71 -14.12
N ALA A 102 -1.28 -12.80 -14.94
CA ALA A 102 -0.85 -11.40 -14.94
C ALA A 102 -1.13 -10.69 -13.60
N SER A 103 -2.32 -10.92 -13.02
CA SER A 103 -2.66 -10.37 -11.71
C SER A 103 -1.80 -10.97 -10.60
N PHE A 104 -1.54 -12.28 -10.62
CA PHE A 104 -0.66 -12.91 -9.64
C PHE A 104 0.76 -12.36 -9.71
N PHE A 105 1.32 -12.20 -10.91
CA PHE A 105 2.67 -11.64 -11.13
C PHE A 105 2.82 -10.26 -10.46
N LEU A 106 1.84 -9.37 -10.62
CA LEU A 106 1.89 -8.02 -10.06
C LEU A 106 1.60 -8.00 -8.55
N LEU A 107 0.60 -8.75 -8.09
CA LEU A 107 0.20 -8.78 -6.67
C LEU A 107 1.24 -9.45 -5.77
N SER A 108 1.85 -10.54 -6.23
CA SER A 108 2.91 -11.22 -5.48
C SER A 108 4.24 -10.47 -5.50
N ARG A 109 4.32 -9.38 -6.29
CA ARG A 109 5.58 -8.67 -6.56
C ARG A 109 6.66 -9.61 -7.08
N TYR A 110 6.27 -10.50 -7.99
CA TYR A 110 7.12 -11.55 -8.53
C TYR A 110 8.47 -11.04 -9.03
N GLU A 111 8.47 -9.87 -9.69
CA GLU A 111 9.66 -9.22 -10.21
C GLU A 111 10.68 -8.82 -9.11
N GLU A 112 10.25 -8.59 -7.87
CA GLU A 112 11.13 -8.23 -6.76
C GLU A 112 11.91 -9.44 -6.19
N TYR A 113 11.53 -10.66 -6.55
CA TYR A 113 12.25 -11.89 -6.23
C TYR A 113 13.29 -12.26 -7.30
N LEU A 114 13.24 -11.62 -8.46
CA LEU A 114 14.22 -11.78 -9.53
C LEU A 114 15.42 -10.82 -9.33
N PRO A 115 16.56 -11.07 -9.97
CA PRO A 115 17.68 -10.13 -9.96
C PRO A 115 17.25 -8.74 -10.47
N HIS A 116 17.47 -7.69 -9.68
CA HIS A 116 17.14 -6.31 -10.04
C HIS A 116 18.11 -5.33 -9.38
N GLN A 117 18.20 -4.11 -9.91
CA GLN A 117 18.97 -3.04 -9.29
C GLN A 117 18.18 -2.37 -8.17
N LYS A 118 18.86 -2.19 -7.04
CA LYS A 118 18.33 -1.46 -5.89
C LYS A 118 18.86 -0.02 -5.86
N ASP A 119 18.14 0.86 -5.17
CA ASP A 119 18.66 2.20 -4.88
C ASP A 119 19.62 2.20 -3.67
N ASP A 120 20.15 3.38 -3.31
CA ASP A 120 21.11 3.55 -2.20
C ASP A 120 20.54 3.13 -0.82
N LEU A 121 19.22 3.03 -0.68
CA LEU A 121 18.53 2.53 0.52
C LEU A 121 18.16 1.05 0.42
N GLY A 122 18.56 0.37 -0.65
CA GLY A 122 18.26 -1.03 -0.91
C GLY A 122 16.84 -1.28 -1.40
N ARG A 123 16.06 -0.25 -1.80
CA ARG A 123 14.68 -0.38 -2.27
C ARG A 123 14.61 -0.82 -3.73
N PHE A 124 13.54 -1.51 -4.08
CA PHE A 124 13.21 -1.79 -5.48
C PHE A 124 12.90 -0.48 -6.22
N ARG A 125 13.59 -0.22 -7.32
CA ARG A 125 13.43 1.01 -8.11
C ARG A 125 12.22 0.90 -9.03
N ALA A 126 11.46 1.98 -9.16
CA ALA A 126 10.29 2.00 -10.03
C ALA A 126 10.63 1.69 -11.51
N ILE A 127 11.82 2.07 -11.96
CA ILE A 127 12.31 1.80 -13.33
C ILE A 127 12.57 0.31 -13.60
N GLU A 128 12.81 -0.49 -12.58
CA GLU A 128 13.02 -1.94 -12.69
C GLU A 128 11.68 -2.70 -12.82
N SER A 129 10.55 -2.04 -12.57
CA SER A 129 9.24 -2.66 -12.69
C SER A 129 8.83 -2.80 -14.14
N VAL A 130 8.25 -3.93 -14.53
CA VAL A 130 7.62 -4.14 -15.85
C VAL A 130 6.59 -3.06 -16.18
N LEU A 131 5.98 -2.43 -15.17
CA LEU A 131 5.05 -1.32 -15.36
C LEU A 131 5.71 -0.08 -15.96
N SER A 132 7.03 0.07 -15.85
CA SER A 132 7.80 1.18 -16.44
C SER A 132 7.94 1.04 -17.95
N ASP A 133 7.90 -0.18 -18.49
CA ASP A 133 8.08 -0.48 -19.91
C ASP A 133 6.86 -0.07 -20.74
N ARG A 134 5.72 0.19 -20.09
CA ARG A 134 4.50 0.64 -20.75
C ARG A 134 4.06 1.99 -20.22
N GLN A 135 4.08 3.00 -21.09
CA GLN A 135 3.69 4.37 -20.74
C GLN A 135 2.31 4.43 -20.06
N GLY A 136 2.26 5.02 -18.89
CA GLY A 136 1.03 5.21 -18.11
C GLY A 136 0.57 3.99 -17.30
N ALA A 137 1.13 2.79 -17.50
CA ALA A 137 0.70 1.58 -16.79
C ALA A 137 0.87 1.70 -15.25
N MET A 138 1.96 2.30 -14.80
CA MET A 138 2.25 2.49 -13.38
C MET A 138 1.22 3.36 -12.65
N LYS A 139 0.56 4.29 -13.37
CA LYS A 139 -0.45 5.21 -12.82
C LYS A 139 -1.87 4.64 -12.85
N ARG A 140 -2.06 3.41 -13.29
CA ARG A 140 -3.36 2.74 -13.41
C ARG A 140 -3.42 1.51 -12.51
N PRO A 141 -4.51 1.26 -11.79
CA PRO A 141 -4.70 0.04 -11.01
C PRO A 141 -5.11 -1.12 -11.94
N LEU A 142 -4.13 -1.65 -12.70
CA LEU A 142 -4.39 -2.60 -13.80
C LEU A 142 -5.11 -3.86 -13.34
N VAL A 143 -4.75 -4.42 -12.19
CA VAL A 143 -5.40 -5.62 -11.65
C VAL A 143 -6.89 -5.38 -11.38
N ASP A 144 -7.22 -4.20 -10.84
CA ASP A 144 -8.61 -3.80 -10.61
C ASP A 144 -9.36 -3.59 -11.93
N LEU A 145 -8.74 -2.93 -12.91
CA LEU A 145 -9.30 -2.72 -14.24
C LEU A 145 -9.55 -4.05 -14.97
N TRP A 146 -8.59 -4.99 -14.92
CA TRP A 146 -8.73 -6.31 -15.51
C TRP A 146 -9.85 -7.11 -14.85
N ALA A 147 -9.98 -7.03 -13.53
CA ALA A 147 -11.07 -7.69 -12.81
C ALA A 147 -12.43 -7.15 -13.21
N LEU A 148 -12.57 -5.83 -13.43
CA LEU A 148 -13.84 -5.24 -13.89
C LEU A 148 -14.16 -5.64 -15.32
N LYS A 149 -13.18 -5.66 -16.22
CA LYS A 149 -13.39 -6.15 -17.61
C LYS A 149 -13.73 -7.64 -17.64
N LEU A 150 -13.09 -8.46 -16.80
CA LEU A 150 -13.49 -9.86 -16.63
C LEU A 150 -14.93 -9.98 -16.11
N LYS A 151 -15.33 -9.13 -15.16
CA LYS A 151 -16.71 -9.06 -14.67
C LYS A 151 -17.69 -8.77 -15.82
N GLU A 152 -17.39 -7.81 -16.69
CA GLU A 152 -18.22 -7.45 -17.85
C GLU A 152 -18.36 -8.65 -18.80
N ALA A 153 -17.27 -9.29 -19.16
CA ALA A 153 -17.28 -10.50 -20.02
C ALA A 153 -18.07 -11.66 -19.39
N LEU A 154 -17.99 -11.83 -18.06
CA LEU A 154 -18.77 -12.86 -17.36
C LEU A 154 -20.27 -12.51 -17.29
N VAL A 155 -20.64 -11.24 -17.17
CA VAL A 155 -22.07 -10.81 -17.21
C VAL A 155 -22.65 -11.04 -18.61
N GLU A 156 -21.88 -10.80 -19.66
CA GLU A 156 -22.29 -11.09 -21.05
C GLU A 156 -22.49 -12.58 -21.27
N ALA A 157 -21.54 -13.41 -20.79
CA ALA A 157 -21.62 -14.87 -20.95
C ALA A 157 -22.69 -15.51 -20.06
N PHE A 158 -22.99 -14.95 -18.90
CA PHE A 158 -23.90 -15.50 -17.90
C PHE A 158 -24.89 -14.43 -17.41
N PRO A 159 -25.94 -14.14 -18.17
CA PRO A 159 -26.96 -13.17 -17.76
C PRO A 159 -27.58 -13.55 -16.40
N GLY A 160 -27.63 -12.58 -15.49
CA GLY A 160 -28.18 -12.79 -14.14
C GLY A 160 -27.14 -13.17 -13.06
N ILE A 161 -25.86 -13.23 -13.40
CA ILE A 161 -24.80 -13.36 -12.39
C ILE A 161 -24.76 -12.09 -11.50
N GLY A 162 -24.81 -12.28 -10.18
CA GLY A 162 -24.82 -11.19 -9.21
C GLY A 162 -23.42 -10.85 -8.68
N PHE A 163 -23.10 -9.57 -8.67
CA PHE A 163 -21.89 -9.02 -8.08
C PHE A 163 -22.25 -7.95 -7.05
N LYS A 164 -21.54 -7.91 -5.92
CA LYS A 164 -21.71 -6.83 -4.95
C LYS A 164 -20.93 -5.60 -5.39
N ASP A 165 -21.57 -4.46 -5.34
CA ASP A 165 -20.88 -3.20 -5.56
C ASP A 165 -19.95 -2.87 -4.40
N ARG A 166 -18.85 -2.22 -4.71
CA ARG A 166 -17.92 -1.65 -3.75
C ARG A 166 -17.96 -0.11 -3.81
N GLU A 167 -17.46 0.53 -2.78
CA GLU A 167 -17.44 1.97 -2.66
C GLU A 167 -16.03 2.51 -2.77
N TYR A 168 -15.87 3.67 -3.36
CA TYR A 168 -14.64 4.43 -3.34
C TYR A 168 -14.32 4.90 -1.92
N LYS A 169 -13.05 4.78 -1.51
CA LYS A 169 -12.58 5.18 -0.18
C LYS A 169 -11.30 5.97 -0.27
N VAL A 170 -11.13 6.92 0.65
CA VAL A 170 -9.91 7.71 0.79
C VAL A 170 -9.30 7.45 2.15
N ASN A 171 -8.02 7.05 2.16
CA ASN A 171 -7.21 6.86 3.35
C ASN A 171 -6.03 7.82 3.34
N VAL A 172 -5.82 8.54 4.42
CA VAL A 172 -4.63 9.36 4.66
C VAL A 172 -3.76 8.68 5.68
N ILE A 173 -2.55 8.29 5.27
CA ILE A 173 -1.55 7.65 6.09
C ILE A 173 -0.57 8.73 6.56
N LEU A 174 -0.59 9.06 7.84
CA LEU A 174 0.24 10.10 8.42
C LEU A 174 1.43 9.50 9.14
N THR A 175 2.63 9.75 8.64
CA THR A 175 3.87 9.25 9.25
C THR A 175 4.58 10.33 10.06
N ALA A 176 5.01 10.00 11.29
CA ALA A 176 5.69 10.89 12.19
C ALA A 176 6.96 10.26 12.77
N ILE A 177 8.09 10.38 12.05
CA ILE A 177 9.42 9.98 12.55
C ILE A 177 9.75 10.78 13.84
N SER A 178 9.58 12.08 13.81
CA SER A 178 9.60 12.91 15.01
C SER A 178 8.24 13.55 15.22
N ALA A 179 7.51 13.13 16.25
CA ALA A 179 6.17 13.65 16.52
C ALA A 179 6.16 15.16 16.79
N HIS A 180 7.27 15.74 17.26
CA HIS A 180 7.41 17.14 17.57
C HIS A 180 8.67 17.72 16.95
N LYS A 181 8.61 18.98 16.52
CA LYS A 181 9.73 19.71 15.95
C LYS A 181 10.68 20.21 17.04
N TYR A 182 10.13 20.77 18.11
CA TYR A 182 10.87 21.37 19.21
C TYR A 182 10.57 20.73 20.57
N SER A 183 9.32 20.37 20.86
CA SER A 183 8.91 19.84 22.16
C SER A 183 9.61 18.51 22.50
N TYR A 184 9.74 18.25 23.80
CA TYR A 184 10.29 17.01 24.40
C TYR A 184 11.77 16.72 24.09
N ARG A 185 12.51 17.70 23.57
CA ARG A 185 13.95 17.60 23.33
C ARG A 185 14.75 18.07 24.55
N SER A 186 16.04 17.72 24.63
CA SER A 186 16.91 18.20 25.71
C SER A 186 17.26 19.67 25.55
N VAL A 187 17.50 20.37 26.70
CA VAL A 187 17.92 21.75 26.69
C VAL A 187 19.22 21.97 25.90
N SER A 188 20.21 21.09 26.09
CA SER A 188 21.48 21.13 25.36
C SER A 188 21.28 21.10 23.84
N ARG A 189 20.32 20.31 23.36
CA ARG A 189 19.98 20.24 21.94
C ARG A 189 19.32 21.56 21.47
N HIS A 190 18.44 22.11 22.24
CA HIS A 190 17.86 23.43 21.89
C HIS A 190 18.92 24.52 21.74
N ILE A 191 19.87 24.56 22.66
CA ILE A 191 21.00 25.51 22.61
C ILE A 191 21.81 25.27 21.34
N PHE A 192 22.26 24.04 21.11
CA PHE A 192 23.09 23.70 19.95
C PHE A 192 22.39 24.00 18.61
N GLU A 193 21.13 23.57 18.45
CA GLU A 193 20.36 23.81 17.23
C GLU A 193 20.06 25.32 17.05
N SER A 194 19.92 26.10 18.15
CA SER A 194 19.75 27.56 18.08
C SER A 194 21.01 28.25 17.56
N PHE A 195 22.20 27.80 17.95
CA PHE A 195 23.45 28.30 17.37
C PHE A 195 23.56 27.99 15.88
N ILE A 196 23.17 26.80 15.46
CA ILE A 196 23.14 26.44 14.03
C ILE A 196 22.14 27.32 13.27
N ASP A 197 20.93 27.52 13.80
CA ASP A 197 19.91 28.34 13.16
C ASP A 197 20.34 29.80 13.07
N LEU A 198 21.04 30.33 14.10
CA LEU A 198 21.62 31.65 14.09
C LEU A 198 22.73 31.79 13.03
N GLY A 199 23.69 30.85 13.00
CA GLY A 199 24.77 30.85 12.00
C GLY A 199 24.27 30.72 10.55
N LYS A 200 23.08 30.13 10.35
CA LYS A 200 22.40 30.01 9.03
C LYS A 200 21.37 31.14 8.81
N LEU A 201 21.32 32.16 9.66
CA LEU A 201 20.37 33.29 9.60
C LEU A 201 18.88 32.84 9.53
N ARG A 202 18.54 31.74 10.19
CA ARG A 202 17.17 31.16 10.21
C ARG A 202 16.35 31.77 11.35
N PHE A 203 16.11 33.06 11.34
CA PHE A 203 15.39 33.80 12.41
C PHE A 203 13.98 33.32 12.66
N THR A 204 13.28 32.85 11.60
CA THR A 204 11.94 32.25 11.72
C THR A 204 11.95 30.94 12.53
N ALA A 205 12.98 30.11 12.35
CA ALA A 205 13.15 28.87 13.12
C ALA A 205 13.48 29.17 14.59
N LEU A 206 14.36 30.16 14.84
CA LEU A 206 14.69 30.63 16.21
C LEU A 206 13.45 31.16 16.92
N SER A 207 12.67 32.03 16.27
CA SER A 207 11.44 32.57 16.82
C SER A 207 10.42 31.49 17.14
N ALA A 208 10.19 30.53 16.21
CA ALA A 208 9.27 29.43 16.42
C ALA A 208 9.73 28.51 17.57
N ARG A 209 11.04 28.23 17.68
CA ARG A 209 11.62 27.47 18.79
C ARG A 209 11.40 28.17 20.13
N PHE A 210 11.70 29.46 20.20
CA PHE A 210 11.49 30.27 21.40
C PHE A 210 10.03 30.26 21.84
N LYS A 211 9.11 30.54 20.92
CA LYS A 211 7.67 30.49 21.16
C LYS A 211 7.20 29.14 21.71
N THR A 212 7.65 28.05 21.10
CA THR A 212 7.24 26.68 21.52
C THR A 212 7.85 26.32 22.89
N VAL A 213 9.17 26.54 23.08
CA VAL A 213 9.90 26.01 24.24
C VAL A 213 9.75 26.90 25.48
N ILE A 214 9.74 28.22 25.29
CA ILE A 214 9.73 29.20 26.40
C ILE A 214 8.32 29.72 26.66
N LEU A 215 7.58 30.08 25.60
CA LEU A 215 6.22 30.66 25.74
C LEU A 215 5.12 29.59 25.74
N GLY A 216 5.45 28.30 25.58
CA GLY A 216 4.48 27.23 25.63
C GLY A 216 3.51 27.15 24.44
N HIS A 217 3.84 27.79 23.31
CA HIS A 217 3.01 27.70 22.13
C HIS A 217 3.00 26.24 21.58
N LYS A 218 1.94 25.88 20.87
CA LYS A 218 1.80 24.61 20.22
C LYS A 218 2.98 24.31 19.29
N ASP A 219 3.45 23.04 19.32
CA ASP A 219 4.55 22.59 18.44
C ASP A 219 4.09 22.59 16.97
N PRO A 220 4.92 23.08 16.03
CA PRO A 220 4.55 23.12 14.61
C PRO A 220 4.20 21.77 13.97
N TYR A 221 4.62 20.64 14.57
CA TYR A 221 4.27 19.31 14.07
C TYR A 221 3.04 18.70 14.74
N ASP A 222 2.53 19.32 15.81
CA ASP A 222 1.36 18.82 16.54
C ASP A 222 0.05 19.23 15.86
N ASN A 223 -0.22 18.66 14.69
CA ASN A 223 -1.39 18.96 13.87
C ASN A 223 -2.33 17.76 13.73
N TYR A 224 -2.12 16.72 14.52
CA TYR A 224 -2.78 15.42 14.33
C TYR A 224 -4.29 15.49 14.52
N LEU A 225 -4.74 16.06 15.64
CA LEU A 225 -6.17 16.19 15.94
C LEU A 225 -6.85 17.30 15.11
N GLU A 226 -6.12 18.38 14.78
CA GLU A 226 -6.65 19.43 13.89
C GLU A 226 -6.91 18.92 12.48
N LEU A 227 -6.12 17.96 12.00
CA LEU A 227 -6.33 17.31 10.70
C LEU A 227 -7.44 16.27 10.77
N HIS A 228 -7.61 15.59 11.91
CA HIS A 228 -8.59 14.51 12.06
C HIS A 228 -10.03 14.97 11.82
N GLN A 229 -10.44 16.09 12.43
CA GLN A 229 -11.82 16.56 12.35
C GLN A 229 -12.25 16.86 10.90
N PRO A 230 -11.56 17.72 10.11
CA PRO A 230 -12.00 18.01 8.75
C PRO A 230 -11.91 16.80 7.80
N LEU A 231 -10.99 15.86 8.03
CA LEU A 231 -10.95 14.63 7.25
C LEU A 231 -12.12 13.71 7.58
N GLY A 232 -12.48 13.56 8.85
CA GLY A 232 -13.62 12.78 9.30
C GLY A 232 -14.95 13.31 8.74
N GLU A 233 -15.15 14.64 8.70
CA GLU A 233 -16.31 15.27 8.08
C GLU A 233 -16.46 14.98 6.59
N MET A 234 -15.37 14.69 5.89
CA MET A 234 -15.33 14.26 4.49
C MET A 234 -15.43 12.73 4.31
N GLY A 235 -15.58 11.95 5.39
CA GLY A 235 -15.58 10.48 5.32
C GLY A 235 -14.20 9.85 5.07
N VAL A 236 -13.13 10.61 5.24
CA VAL A 236 -11.75 10.16 5.03
C VAL A 236 -11.19 9.53 6.29
N GLN A 237 -10.58 8.35 6.17
CA GLN A 237 -9.92 7.71 7.29
C GLN A 237 -8.48 8.20 7.44
N LEU A 238 -8.14 8.68 8.65
CA LEU A 238 -6.79 9.07 9.01
C LEU A 238 -6.12 7.96 9.82
N PHE A 239 -4.96 7.49 9.34
CA PHE A 239 -4.13 6.49 10.00
C PHE A 239 -2.80 7.11 10.44
N PRO A 240 -2.65 7.55 11.70
CA PRO A 240 -1.40 8.11 12.19
C PRO A 240 -0.43 7.03 12.67
N PHE A 241 0.81 7.11 12.19
CA PHE A 241 1.90 6.21 12.55
C PHE A 241 3.03 6.97 13.21
N PHE A 242 3.45 6.53 14.39
CA PHE A 242 4.50 7.17 15.17
C PHE A 242 5.69 6.24 15.38
N GLN A 243 6.89 6.82 15.26
CA GLN A 243 8.11 6.14 15.68
C GLN A 243 8.25 6.24 17.20
N TYR A 244 8.42 5.10 17.86
CA TYR A 244 8.69 5.02 19.31
C TYR A 244 9.98 4.24 19.55
N SER A 245 11.11 4.95 19.48
CA SER A 245 12.45 4.38 19.46
C SER A 245 13.42 5.15 20.36
N ARG A 246 14.66 4.68 20.47
CA ARG A 246 15.76 5.48 20.99
C ARG A 246 16.02 6.68 20.06
N TYR A 247 16.67 7.71 20.58
CA TYR A 247 17.11 8.82 19.75
C TYR A 247 18.14 8.35 18.71
N ASP A 248 17.90 8.68 17.45
CA ASP A 248 18.86 8.53 16.35
C ASP A 248 19.18 9.90 15.73
N VAL A 249 20.45 10.09 15.37
CA VAL A 249 20.94 11.34 14.77
C VAL A 249 20.36 11.56 13.37
N ASN A 250 20.14 10.50 12.62
CA ASN A 250 19.58 10.57 11.26
C ASN A 250 18.07 10.85 11.29
N ASP A 251 17.33 10.15 12.16
CA ASP A 251 15.89 10.34 12.33
C ASP A 251 15.54 11.63 13.06
N ARG A 252 16.43 12.09 13.95
CA ARG A 252 16.20 13.25 14.83
C ARG A 252 14.88 13.16 15.60
N ASN A 253 14.47 11.94 15.91
CA ASN A 253 13.22 11.61 16.59
C ASN A 253 13.22 12.08 18.04
N VAL A 254 12.06 11.98 18.69
CA VAL A 254 11.93 12.08 20.15
C VAL A 254 12.18 10.71 20.75
N SER A 255 13.10 10.61 21.72
CA SER A 255 13.38 9.33 22.37
C SER A 255 12.22 8.84 23.23
N TRP A 256 11.97 7.53 23.22
CA TRP A 256 11.02 6.87 24.12
C TRP A 256 11.32 7.04 25.62
N SER A 257 12.55 7.43 25.97
CA SER A 257 12.92 7.74 27.37
C SER A 257 12.25 9.01 27.93
N LYS A 258 11.62 9.80 27.07
CA LYS A 258 10.90 11.00 27.47
C LYS A 258 9.46 10.67 27.84
N SER A 259 9.16 10.64 29.14
CA SER A 259 7.82 10.30 29.67
C SER A 259 6.71 11.17 29.07
N LYS A 260 6.96 12.47 28.90
CA LYS A 260 6.01 13.40 28.24
C LYS A 260 5.65 12.98 26.81
N TYR A 261 6.58 12.35 26.08
CA TYR A 261 6.29 11.81 24.75
C TYR A 261 5.36 10.59 24.82
N GLY A 262 5.58 9.72 25.79
CA GLY A 262 4.66 8.60 26.06
C GLY A 262 3.24 9.07 26.41
N PHE A 263 3.11 10.10 27.27
CA PHE A 263 1.80 10.70 27.56
C PHE A 263 1.13 11.31 26.31
N PHE A 264 1.89 11.99 25.48
CA PHE A 264 1.38 12.51 24.22
C PHE A 264 0.83 11.41 23.31
N LEU A 265 1.57 10.30 23.13
CA LEU A 265 1.09 9.17 22.31
C LEU A 265 -0.19 8.54 22.87
N LYS A 266 -0.28 8.39 24.20
CA LYS A 266 -1.53 7.94 24.84
C LYS A 266 -2.68 8.89 24.55
N HIS A 267 -2.46 10.19 24.72
CA HIS A 267 -3.48 11.21 24.43
C HIS A 267 -3.96 11.15 22.98
N ILE A 268 -3.05 11.06 22.00
CA ILE A 268 -3.47 10.92 20.60
C ILE A 268 -4.25 9.61 20.40
N ASN A 269 -3.81 8.52 21.04
CA ASN A 269 -4.46 7.22 20.91
C ASN A 269 -5.87 7.18 21.51
N ASP A 270 -6.23 8.10 22.42
CA ASP A 270 -7.60 8.22 22.95
C ASP A 270 -8.59 8.72 21.89
N TYR A 271 -8.12 9.42 20.85
CA TYR A 271 -8.93 9.97 19.76
C TYR A 271 -8.74 9.24 18.42
N LEU A 272 -7.52 8.76 18.17
CA LEU A 272 -7.10 8.14 16.91
C LEU A 272 -6.31 6.88 17.19
N GLU A 273 -6.75 5.77 16.65
CA GLU A 273 -5.95 4.54 16.72
C GLU A 273 -4.61 4.72 16.02
N ILE A 274 -3.53 4.83 16.81
CA ILE A 274 -2.19 5.02 16.27
C ILE A 274 -1.54 3.69 15.90
N GLY A 275 -0.78 3.68 14.79
CA GLY A 275 0.07 2.58 14.35
C GLY A 275 1.54 2.82 14.66
N TYR A 276 2.35 1.79 14.45
CA TYR A 276 3.79 1.85 14.63
C TYR A 276 4.51 2.18 13.32
N LEU A 277 5.33 3.23 13.35
CA LEU A 277 6.30 3.55 12.31
C LEU A 277 7.65 2.91 12.68
N ARG A 278 8.05 1.86 11.97
CA ARG A 278 9.29 1.15 12.19
C ARG A 278 10.48 2.08 11.92
N SER A 279 11.38 2.23 12.90
CA SER A 279 12.53 3.11 12.80
C SER A 279 13.53 2.62 11.75
N ARG A 280 14.38 3.51 11.24
CA ARG A 280 15.43 3.17 10.30
C ARG A 280 16.38 2.10 10.85
N LEU A 281 16.81 2.24 12.11
CA LEU A 281 17.68 1.27 12.75
C LEU A 281 17.00 -0.09 12.93
N ALA A 282 15.72 -0.09 13.23
CA ALA A 282 14.93 -1.32 13.37
C ALA A 282 14.68 -2.02 12.01
N LEU A 283 14.82 -1.33 10.88
CA LEU A 283 14.80 -1.99 9.56
C LEU A 283 16.04 -2.87 9.31
N GLU A 284 17.14 -2.59 9.99
CA GLU A 284 18.42 -3.30 9.88
C GLU A 284 18.65 -4.30 11.02
N ASP A 285 17.87 -4.17 12.11
CA ASP A 285 17.98 -5.01 13.32
C ASP A 285 16.60 -5.50 13.78
N VAL A 286 16.32 -6.78 13.52
CA VAL A 286 15.07 -7.45 13.91
C VAL A 286 14.87 -7.45 15.43
N GLY A 287 15.95 -7.58 16.21
CA GLY A 287 15.89 -7.53 17.68
C GLY A 287 15.44 -6.15 18.16
N LEU A 288 15.93 -5.10 17.53
CA LEU A 288 15.52 -3.73 17.82
C LEU A 288 14.05 -3.49 17.38
N PHE A 289 13.65 -4.02 16.24
CA PHE A 289 12.24 -3.95 15.79
C PHE A 289 11.29 -4.57 16.86
N LYS A 290 11.57 -5.79 17.29
CA LYS A 290 10.79 -6.46 18.34
C LYS A 290 10.74 -5.65 19.64
N LEU A 291 11.87 -5.08 20.03
CA LEU A 291 11.96 -4.25 21.24
C LEU A 291 11.13 -2.96 21.13
N GLU A 292 11.21 -2.26 19.99
CA GLU A 292 10.47 -1.02 19.76
C GLU A 292 8.96 -1.28 19.75
N LEU A 293 8.52 -2.29 19.00
CA LEU A 293 7.12 -2.69 18.92
C LEU A 293 6.56 -3.07 20.30
N LYS A 294 7.27 -3.94 21.04
CA LYS A 294 6.89 -4.34 22.38
C LYS A 294 6.78 -3.16 23.36
N LYS A 295 7.73 -2.23 23.32
CA LYS A 295 7.69 -1.03 24.18
C LYS A 295 6.50 -0.14 23.87
N MET A 296 6.16 0.02 22.58
CA MET A 296 5.00 0.83 22.19
C MET A 296 3.68 0.13 22.56
N GLN A 297 3.58 -1.19 22.42
CA GLN A 297 2.45 -1.98 22.90
C GLN A 297 2.28 -1.87 24.42
N GLN A 298 3.37 -1.96 25.18
CA GLN A 298 3.35 -1.77 26.63
C GLN A 298 2.91 -0.36 27.03
N LEU A 299 3.39 0.66 26.30
CA LEU A 299 2.96 2.05 26.53
C LEU A 299 1.46 2.21 26.35
N LEU A 300 0.90 1.64 25.27
CA LEU A 300 -0.50 1.82 24.88
C LEU A 300 -1.45 0.82 25.51
N HIS A 301 -0.91 -0.20 26.23
CA HIS A 301 -1.65 -1.30 26.83
C HIS A 301 -2.57 -2.06 25.85
N ARG A 302 -2.12 -2.17 24.59
CA ARG A 302 -2.83 -2.91 23.55
C ARG A 302 -1.87 -3.46 22.47
N PRO A 303 -2.25 -4.51 21.73
CA PRO A 303 -1.49 -4.96 20.57
C PRO A 303 -1.49 -3.88 19.48
N LEU A 304 -0.41 -3.82 18.71
CA LEU A 304 -0.27 -2.96 17.54
C LEU A 304 -0.28 -3.82 16.28
N HIS A 305 -1.35 -3.71 15.52
CA HIS A 305 -1.56 -4.50 14.31
C HIS A 305 -1.24 -3.74 13.02
N LYS A 306 -1.06 -2.41 13.09
CA LYS A 306 -0.82 -1.54 11.94
C LYS A 306 0.60 -1.03 11.95
N VAL A 307 1.32 -1.23 10.84
CA VAL A 307 2.73 -0.84 10.70
C VAL A 307 2.96 -0.09 9.40
N VAL A 308 3.88 0.87 9.43
CA VAL A 308 4.55 1.48 8.27
C VAL A 308 6.05 1.27 8.42
N LEU A 309 6.70 0.83 7.36
CA LEU A 309 8.16 0.77 7.26
C LEU A 309 8.70 2.15 6.84
N SER A 310 9.67 2.66 7.56
CA SER A 310 10.30 3.95 7.21
C SER A 310 10.86 3.92 5.79
N GLU A 311 10.82 5.07 5.12
CA GLU A 311 11.45 5.29 3.81
C GLU A 311 10.94 4.35 2.71
N HIS A 312 9.76 3.74 2.84
CA HIS A 312 9.23 2.73 1.91
C HIS A 312 10.18 1.53 1.68
N ARG A 313 10.99 1.17 2.68
CA ARG A 313 11.94 0.04 2.60
C ARG A 313 11.23 -1.31 2.80
N THR A 314 10.34 -1.65 1.89
CA THR A 314 9.71 -2.97 1.80
C THR A 314 10.62 -3.92 1.04
N LEU A 315 11.56 -4.56 1.76
CA LEU A 315 12.46 -5.57 1.20
C LEU A 315 11.77 -6.93 1.24
N LEU A 316 11.24 -7.38 0.12
CA LEU A 316 10.54 -8.67 0.04
C LEU A 316 11.52 -9.82 -0.14
N PRO A 317 11.24 -11.00 0.48
CA PRO A 317 10.13 -11.27 1.43
C PRO A 317 10.40 -10.85 2.87
N ASP A 318 11.66 -10.60 3.25
CA ASP A 318 12.16 -10.56 4.63
C ASP A 318 11.38 -9.58 5.51
N ALA A 319 11.20 -8.33 5.03
CA ALA A 319 10.50 -7.31 5.81
C ALA A 319 9.06 -7.72 6.17
N TYR A 320 8.36 -8.41 5.27
CA TYR A 320 6.98 -8.83 5.52
C TYR A 320 6.91 -10.12 6.34
N GLN A 321 7.87 -11.04 6.20
CA GLN A 321 7.99 -12.20 7.07
C GLN A 321 8.22 -11.77 8.53
N GLU A 322 9.06 -10.77 8.76
CA GLU A 322 9.27 -10.18 10.10
C GLU A 322 7.98 -9.57 10.67
N LEU A 323 7.18 -8.86 9.86
CA LEU A 323 5.88 -8.34 10.30
C LEU A 323 4.91 -9.47 10.67
N VAL A 324 4.87 -10.55 9.88
CA VAL A 324 4.02 -11.72 10.16
C VAL A 324 4.44 -12.42 11.45
N GLN A 325 5.75 -12.59 11.70
CA GLN A 325 6.27 -13.17 12.93
C GLN A 325 5.87 -12.40 14.19
N GLU A 326 5.76 -11.07 14.09
CA GLU A 326 5.33 -10.20 15.20
C GLU A 326 3.80 -9.93 15.18
N GLU A 327 3.03 -10.79 14.52
CA GLU A 327 1.56 -10.75 14.46
C GLU A 327 0.96 -9.43 13.97
N VAL A 328 1.71 -8.67 13.16
CA VAL A 328 1.19 -7.51 12.46
C VAL A 328 0.14 -7.96 11.43
N LYS A 329 -0.97 -7.23 11.35
CA LYS A 329 -2.11 -7.56 10.49
C LYS A 329 -2.23 -6.68 9.26
N GLU A 330 -1.73 -5.45 9.34
CA GLU A 330 -1.90 -4.43 8.31
C GLU A 330 -0.59 -3.67 8.06
N ASP A 331 -0.16 -3.67 6.80
CA ASP A 331 0.98 -2.89 6.33
C ASP A 331 0.52 -1.74 5.44
N PHE A 332 1.13 -0.56 5.64
CA PHE A 332 0.88 0.65 4.86
C PHE A 332 2.19 1.19 4.24
N SER A 333 3.00 0.30 3.68
CA SER A 333 4.33 0.64 3.14
C SER A 333 4.45 0.35 1.64
N MET A 334 3.54 -0.45 1.04
CA MET A 334 3.62 -0.87 -0.35
C MET A 334 3.34 0.29 -1.30
N GLY A 335 4.38 1.01 -1.67
CA GLY A 335 4.35 2.13 -2.61
C GLY A 335 5.75 2.46 -3.08
N TYR A 336 5.87 3.35 -4.05
CA TYR A 336 7.13 3.97 -4.42
C TYR A 336 7.35 5.24 -3.59
N ALA A 337 8.59 5.52 -3.23
CA ALA A 337 8.90 6.73 -2.47
C ALA A 337 8.80 7.99 -3.35
N ASP A 338 9.39 7.94 -4.54
CA ASP A 338 9.69 9.05 -5.43
C ASP A 338 8.81 9.08 -6.70
N VAL A 339 7.99 8.06 -6.91
CA VAL A 339 7.11 7.93 -8.07
C VAL A 339 5.65 7.82 -7.64
N ILE A 340 4.77 8.54 -8.34
CA ILE A 340 3.32 8.45 -8.18
C ILE A 340 2.81 7.26 -8.98
N GLY A 341 2.13 6.31 -8.33
CA GLY A 341 1.57 5.14 -8.99
C GLY A 341 1.39 3.93 -8.08
N PHE A 342 0.97 2.82 -8.68
CA PHE A 342 0.61 1.59 -7.98
C PHE A 342 1.72 0.54 -8.09
N ARG A 343 2.51 0.34 -7.03
CA ARG A 343 3.64 -0.62 -7.04
C ARG A 343 3.19 -2.05 -7.30
N ALA A 344 2.04 -2.47 -6.76
CA ALA A 344 1.44 -3.77 -7.03
C ALA A 344 0.31 -3.73 -8.08
N ALA A 345 0.24 -2.65 -8.89
CA ALA A 345 -0.78 -2.42 -9.92
C ALA A 345 -2.24 -2.58 -9.44
N THR A 346 -2.50 -2.38 -8.17
CA THR A 346 -3.83 -2.45 -7.54
C THR A 346 -4.02 -1.33 -6.52
N CYS A 347 -5.26 -0.87 -6.37
CA CYS A 347 -5.70 0.01 -5.30
C CYS A 347 -6.57 -0.74 -4.25
N THR A 348 -6.74 -2.05 -4.39
CA THR A 348 -7.50 -2.88 -3.46
C THR A 348 -6.54 -3.55 -2.47
N PRO A 349 -6.75 -3.42 -1.15
CA PRO A 349 -5.94 -4.11 -0.16
C PRO A 349 -5.95 -5.63 -0.37
N PHE A 350 -4.79 -6.25 -0.26
CA PHE A 350 -4.59 -7.67 -0.50
C PHE A 350 -3.70 -8.31 0.56
N PRO A 351 -3.79 -9.61 0.82
CA PRO A 351 -2.88 -10.30 1.71
C PRO A 351 -1.51 -10.46 1.06
N PHE A 352 -0.46 -10.43 1.84
CA PHE A 352 0.87 -10.77 1.36
C PHE A 352 0.93 -12.23 0.91
N TYR A 353 1.43 -12.47 -0.31
CA TYR A 353 1.75 -13.81 -0.79
C TYR A 353 3.26 -14.01 -0.74
N ASP A 354 3.70 -14.95 0.09
CA ASP A 354 5.11 -15.31 0.20
C ASP A 354 5.47 -16.33 -0.87
N LEU A 355 6.19 -15.89 -1.90
CA LEU A 355 6.63 -16.76 -3.00
C LEU A 355 7.65 -17.81 -2.55
N GLY A 356 8.47 -17.53 -1.54
CA GLY A 356 9.44 -18.50 -1.03
C GLY A 356 8.79 -19.65 -0.27
N LEU A 357 7.68 -19.37 0.42
CA LEU A 357 6.90 -20.34 1.18
C LEU A 357 5.67 -20.86 0.42
N GLU A 358 5.32 -20.28 -0.72
CA GLU A 358 4.14 -20.59 -1.54
C GLU A 358 2.82 -20.54 -0.74
N VAL A 359 2.65 -19.47 0.05
CA VAL A 359 1.49 -19.32 0.94
C VAL A 359 1.00 -17.88 1.06
N GLU A 360 -0.34 -17.72 1.14
CA GLU A 360 -0.99 -16.47 1.52
C GLU A 360 -0.81 -16.24 3.02
N GLN A 361 -0.16 -15.15 3.40
CA GLN A 361 0.11 -14.77 4.78
C GLN A 361 -1.03 -13.90 5.37
N PRO A 362 -1.22 -13.89 6.69
CA PRO A 362 -2.29 -13.12 7.34
C PRO A 362 -2.02 -11.61 7.41
N LEU A 363 -0.98 -11.10 6.75
CA LEU A 363 -0.64 -9.69 6.64
C LEU A 363 -1.38 -9.06 5.47
N ARG A 364 -2.27 -8.09 5.73
CA ARG A 364 -2.97 -7.31 4.71
C ARG A 364 -2.14 -6.10 4.31
N VAL A 365 -1.85 -5.99 3.02
CA VAL A 365 -1.10 -4.89 2.42
C VAL A 365 -2.07 -3.85 1.88
N TYR A 366 -1.90 -2.59 2.29
CA TYR A 366 -2.62 -1.43 1.77
C TYR A 366 -1.72 -0.70 0.75
N PRO A 367 -2.02 -0.77 -0.55
CA PRO A 367 -1.20 -0.11 -1.56
C PRO A 367 -1.23 1.41 -1.43
N ILE A 368 -0.05 2.02 -1.32
CA ILE A 368 0.10 3.47 -1.32
C ILE A 368 0.26 3.95 -2.77
N CYS A 369 -0.67 4.74 -3.26
CA CYS A 369 -0.62 5.27 -4.62
C CYS A 369 0.12 6.61 -4.74
N VAL A 370 0.19 7.39 -3.66
CA VAL A 370 0.91 8.66 -3.63
C VAL A 370 1.65 8.83 -2.30
N SER A 371 2.97 9.06 -2.37
CA SER A 371 3.81 9.44 -1.23
C SER A 371 4.12 10.93 -1.26
N HIS A 372 4.22 11.56 -0.07
CA HIS A 372 4.67 12.95 0.04
C HIS A 372 6.08 13.17 -0.51
N GLU A 373 6.91 12.16 -0.59
CA GLU A 373 8.25 12.26 -1.17
C GLU A 373 8.18 12.48 -2.68
N ALA A 374 7.28 11.78 -3.37
CA ALA A 374 7.01 12.01 -4.79
C ALA A 374 6.37 13.38 -5.07
N LEU A 375 5.64 13.94 -4.08
CA LEU A 375 5.04 15.27 -4.19
C LEU A 375 6.02 16.42 -3.86
N ARG A 376 7.09 16.14 -3.12
CA ARG A 376 8.00 17.17 -2.59
C ARG A 376 8.63 18.10 -3.65
N PRO A 377 9.02 17.64 -4.84
CA PRO A 377 9.61 18.49 -5.88
C PRO A 377 8.58 19.32 -6.64
N LEU A 378 7.27 19.06 -6.47
CA LEU A 378 6.21 19.67 -7.25
C LEU A 378 5.68 20.95 -6.58
N ASP A 379 5.20 21.88 -7.39
CA ASP A 379 4.43 23.04 -6.92
C ASP A 379 3.00 22.64 -6.54
N VAL A 380 2.30 23.52 -5.83
CA VAL A 380 0.96 23.25 -5.27
C VAL A 380 -0.07 22.88 -6.33
N GLU A 381 -0.05 23.56 -7.49
CA GLU A 381 -1.00 23.34 -8.56
C GLU A 381 -0.76 21.97 -9.25
N THR A 382 0.50 21.64 -9.48
CA THR A 382 0.90 20.34 -10.03
C THR A 382 0.56 19.21 -9.07
N VAL A 383 0.77 19.38 -7.75
CA VAL A 383 0.36 18.42 -6.72
C VAL A 383 -1.13 18.14 -6.84
N GLU A 384 -1.98 19.17 -6.86
CA GLU A 384 -3.43 19.01 -6.93
C GLU A 384 -3.86 18.25 -8.20
N LYS A 385 -3.31 18.64 -9.37
CA LYS A 385 -3.57 17.93 -10.64
C LYS A 385 -3.18 16.45 -10.62
N GLN A 386 -2.00 16.13 -10.06
CA GLN A 386 -1.54 14.75 -9.98
C GLN A 386 -2.43 13.91 -9.03
N LEU A 387 -2.81 14.48 -7.87
CA LEU A 387 -3.72 13.81 -6.94
C LEU A 387 -5.08 13.51 -7.57
N ILE A 388 -5.68 14.48 -8.28
CA ILE A 388 -6.95 14.30 -8.98
C ILE A 388 -6.83 13.23 -10.07
N THR A 389 -5.73 13.25 -10.84
CA THR A 389 -5.52 12.26 -11.90
C THR A 389 -5.51 10.83 -11.35
N ILE A 390 -4.74 10.57 -10.29
CA ILE A 390 -4.67 9.23 -9.67
C ILE A 390 -5.98 8.87 -8.97
N ALA A 391 -6.64 9.85 -8.29
CA ALA A 391 -7.91 9.62 -7.65
C ALA A 391 -9.00 9.21 -8.66
N ASN A 392 -9.02 9.79 -9.86
CA ASN A 392 -9.95 9.42 -10.92
C ASN A 392 -9.75 7.97 -11.40
N GLU A 393 -8.50 7.50 -11.52
CA GLU A 393 -8.22 6.09 -11.83
C GLU A 393 -8.75 5.15 -10.73
N VAL A 394 -8.63 5.54 -9.45
CA VAL A 394 -9.16 4.75 -8.32
C VAL A 394 -10.68 4.83 -8.24
N LYS A 395 -11.29 6.00 -8.51
CA LYS A 395 -12.75 6.19 -8.58
C LYS A 395 -13.38 5.32 -9.67
N ALA A 396 -12.75 5.26 -10.85
CA ALA A 396 -13.23 4.45 -11.97
C ALA A 396 -13.40 2.97 -11.60
N VAL A 397 -12.57 2.46 -10.70
CA VAL A 397 -12.65 1.09 -10.20
C VAL A 397 -13.30 0.99 -8.81
N LYS A 398 -13.86 2.06 -8.24
CA LYS A 398 -14.42 2.14 -6.90
C LYS A 398 -13.47 1.56 -5.81
N GLY A 399 -12.16 1.87 -5.95
CA GLY A 399 -11.10 1.33 -5.09
C GLY A 399 -10.83 2.16 -3.85
N THR A 400 -9.65 1.96 -3.23
CA THR A 400 -9.18 2.71 -2.08
C THR A 400 -8.00 3.60 -2.47
N PHE A 401 -8.17 4.92 -2.39
CA PHE A 401 -7.12 5.89 -2.61
C PHE A 401 -6.31 6.06 -1.32
N CYS A 402 -5.04 5.67 -1.31
CA CYS A 402 -4.14 5.79 -0.16
C CYS A 402 -3.09 6.87 -0.40
N LEU A 403 -3.17 7.97 0.35
CA LEU A 403 -2.22 9.09 0.33
C LEU A 403 -1.35 9.07 1.58
N GLN A 404 -0.04 8.91 1.42
CA GLN A 404 0.90 8.95 2.53
C GLN A 404 1.54 10.33 2.66
N LEU A 405 1.39 10.94 3.84
CA LEU A 405 1.93 12.24 4.19
C LEU A 405 2.80 12.15 5.45
N SER A 406 3.86 12.95 5.53
CA SER A 406 4.56 13.14 6.81
C SER A 406 4.07 14.41 7.51
N ASN A 407 4.12 14.42 8.85
CA ASN A 407 3.84 15.63 9.64
C ASN A 407 4.72 16.82 9.24
N LYS A 408 5.94 16.53 8.80
CA LYS A 408 6.88 17.52 8.25
C LYS A 408 6.38 18.15 6.94
N TYR A 409 5.81 17.32 6.06
CA TYR A 409 5.21 17.79 4.81
C TYR A 409 3.94 18.61 5.08
N ILE A 410 3.09 18.15 6.01
CA ILE A 410 1.88 18.88 6.44
C ILE A 410 2.24 20.24 7.01
N GLN A 411 3.26 20.33 7.87
CA GLN A 411 3.71 21.61 8.42
C GLN A 411 4.25 22.56 7.33
N LYS A 412 4.91 22.03 6.30
CA LYS A 412 5.41 22.83 5.16
C LYS A 412 4.27 23.37 4.31
N MET A 413 3.26 22.55 4.01
CA MET A 413 2.14 22.90 3.13
C MET A 413 1.02 23.65 3.85
N GLY A 414 0.89 23.46 5.16
CA GLY A 414 -0.22 23.95 5.99
C GLY A 414 -1.45 23.04 5.92
N ILE A 415 -2.20 22.95 7.03
CA ILE A 415 -3.41 22.10 7.15
C ILE A 415 -4.44 22.45 6.08
N HIS A 416 -4.65 23.74 5.83
CA HIS A 416 -5.63 24.23 4.84
C HIS A 416 -5.35 23.68 3.43
N SER A 417 -4.08 23.68 2.99
CA SER A 417 -3.69 23.12 1.70
C SER A 417 -3.92 21.59 1.65
N ILE A 418 -3.56 20.87 2.72
CA ILE A 418 -3.78 19.44 2.80
C ILE A 418 -5.29 19.11 2.77
N THR A 419 -6.10 19.81 3.53
CA THR A 419 -7.56 19.65 3.53
C THR A 419 -8.15 19.90 2.13
N ARG A 420 -7.67 20.96 1.43
CA ARG A 420 -8.07 21.24 0.04
C ARG A 420 -7.70 20.11 -0.90
N PHE A 421 -6.47 19.57 -0.82
CA PHE A 421 -6.04 18.45 -1.63
C PHE A 421 -6.91 17.21 -1.41
N VAL A 422 -7.18 16.88 -0.14
CA VAL A 422 -8.03 15.74 0.18
C VAL A 422 -9.46 15.96 -0.31
N LYS A 423 -10.02 17.16 -0.17
CA LYS A 423 -11.35 17.51 -0.70
C LYS A 423 -11.43 17.36 -2.22
N ALA A 424 -10.35 17.65 -2.94
CA ALA A 424 -10.31 17.51 -4.40
C ALA A 424 -10.31 16.05 -4.88
N VAL A 425 -9.93 15.10 -4.02
CA VAL A 425 -9.89 13.66 -4.35
C VAL A 425 -11.08 12.86 -3.79
N VAL A 426 -11.79 13.37 -2.82
CA VAL A 426 -13.06 12.81 -2.33
C VAL A 426 -14.17 13.01 -3.36
#